data_2272b4c79891e1d7eae67128d383cc90
#
_entry.id   2272b4c79891e1d7eae67128d383cc90
#
_cell.length_a   1.000
_cell.length_b   1.000
_cell.length_c   1.000
_cell.angle_alpha   90.00
_cell.angle_beta   90.00
_cell.angle_gamma   90.00
#
_symmetry.space_group_name_H-M   'P 1'
#
loop_
_entity.id
_entity.type
_entity.pdbx_description
1 polymer ?
#
loop_
_entity_poly.entity_id
_entity_poly.type
_entity_poly.pdbx_seq_one_letter_code
_entity_poly.pdbx_strand_id
1 'polypeptide(L)' 'LNHLGIFDGDYLVVDKSLTPAHQNIVIVILNGQLTIKQILKMPPTGWALQGGLETEPHAITEETQIWGVVKWVLHKV' A
#
# COMPACT_ATOMS: atom_id res chain seq x y z
N LEU A 1 -8.07 5.76 6.92
CA LEU A 1 -7.08 5.93 5.84
C LEU A 1 -7.49 6.99 4.82
N ASN A 2 -8.04 8.11 5.32
CA ASN A 2 -8.60 9.14 4.42
C ASN A 2 -7.59 9.74 3.46
N HIS A 3 -6.34 9.84 3.86
CA HIS A 3 -5.30 10.43 3.01
C HIS A 3 -4.95 9.56 1.79
N LEU A 4 -5.36 8.30 1.79
CA LEU A 4 -5.24 7.43 0.62
C LEU A 4 -6.53 7.35 -0.20
N GLY A 5 -7.58 8.06 0.22
CA GLY A 5 -8.88 8.02 -0.44
C GLY A 5 -9.68 6.75 -0.19
N ILE A 6 -9.36 6.05 0.89
CA ILE A 6 -10.01 4.79 1.25
C ILE A 6 -10.74 4.96 2.57
N PHE A 7 -12.01 4.58 2.61
CA PHE A 7 -12.86 4.70 3.80
C PHE A 7 -13.33 3.32 4.25
N ASP A 8 -13.73 3.26 5.53
CA ASP A 8 -14.30 2.03 6.06
C ASP A 8 -15.49 1.58 5.23
N GLY A 9 -15.52 0.27 4.93
CA GLY A 9 -16.58 -0.31 4.12
C GLY A 9 -16.34 -0.27 2.61
N ASP A 10 -15.28 0.39 2.17
CA ASP A 10 -14.93 0.40 0.75
C ASP A 10 -14.50 -0.98 0.29
N TYR A 11 -14.74 -1.25 -0.99
CA TYR A 11 -14.24 -2.45 -1.65
C TYR A 11 -13.00 -2.10 -2.46
N LEU A 12 -12.01 -2.97 -2.40
CA LEU A 12 -10.77 -2.80 -3.15
C LEU A 12 -10.65 -3.89 -4.21
N VAL A 13 -10.31 -3.47 -5.42
CA VAL A 13 -9.97 -4.43 -6.49
C VAL A 13 -8.45 -4.48 -6.55
N VAL A 14 -7.90 -5.66 -6.30
CA VAL A 14 -6.46 -5.87 -6.15
C VAL A 14 -5.96 -6.80 -7.25
N ASP A 15 -4.88 -6.41 -7.90
CA ASP A 15 -4.20 -7.24 -8.88
C ASP A 15 -2.89 -7.73 -8.28
N LYS A 16 -2.80 -9.04 -8.09
CA LYS A 16 -1.62 -9.67 -7.49
C LYS A 16 -0.49 -9.90 -8.49
N SER A 17 -0.77 -9.76 -9.77
CA SER A 17 0.23 -10.01 -10.81
C SER A 17 1.08 -8.80 -11.15
N LEU A 18 0.66 -7.61 -10.72
CA LEU A 18 1.36 -6.38 -11.06
C LEU A 18 2.60 -6.16 -10.20
N THR A 19 3.65 -5.64 -10.83
CA THR A 19 4.80 -5.12 -10.11
C THR A 19 4.46 -3.72 -9.60
N PRO A 20 4.60 -3.46 -8.30
CA PRO A 20 4.29 -2.13 -7.76
C PRO A 20 5.16 -1.04 -8.37
N ALA A 21 4.57 0.11 -8.63
CA ALA A 21 5.25 1.30 -9.12
C ALA A 21 5.12 2.43 -8.09
N HIS A 22 5.95 3.44 -8.26
CA HIS A 22 5.94 4.61 -7.37
C HIS A 22 4.53 5.20 -7.23
N GLN A 23 4.13 5.42 -5.97
CA GLN A 23 2.83 5.95 -5.56
C GLN A 23 1.65 4.99 -5.72
N ASN A 24 1.87 3.76 -6.11
CA ASN A 24 0.78 2.79 -6.09
C ASN A 24 0.30 2.53 -4.66
N ILE A 25 -0.98 2.25 -4.52
CA ILE A 25 -1.53 1.74 -3.27
C ILE A 25 -1.40 0.22 -3.33
N VAL A 26 -0.84 -0.35 -2.27
CA VAL A 26 -0.55 -1.78 -2.21
C VAL A 26 -1.12 -2.38 -0.94
N ILE A 27 -1.38 -3.68 -1.00
CA ILE A 27 -1.69 -4.47 0.19
C ILE A 27 -0.41 -5.18 0.59
N VAL A 28 0.01 -4.99 1.82
CA VAL A 28 1.21 -5.64 2.35
C VAL A 28 0.85 -6.51 3.54
N ILE A 29 1.65 -7.53 3.78
CA ILE A 29 1.51 -8.38 4.95
C ILE A 29 2.55 -7.91 5.97
N LEU A 30 2.06 -7.38 7.09
CA LEU A 30 2.87 -6.92 8.20
C LEU A 30 2.41 -7.67 9.46
N ASN A 31 3.35 -8.34 10.11
CA ASN A 31 3.05 -9.09 11.34
C ASN A 31 1.85 -10.04 11.17
N GLY A 32 1.78 -10.69 10.01
CA GLY A 32 0.71 -11.63 9.71
C GLY A 32 -0.62 -11.00 9.33
N GLN A 33 -0.70 -9.67 9.18
CA GLN A 33 -1.94 -8.98 8.86
C GLN A 33 -1.83 -8.24 7.53
N LEU A 34 -2.93 -8.23 6.79
CA LEU A 34 -3.03 -7.43 5.56
C LEU A 34 -3.20 -5.96 5.94
N THR A 35 -2.37 -5.12 5.39
CA THR A 35 -2.35 -3.69 5.67
C THR A 35 -2.28 -2.91 4.37
N ILE A 36 -2.96 -1.76 4.30
CA ILE A 36 -2.96 -0.90 3.12
C ILE A 36 -1.87 0.15 3.29
N LYS A 37 -1.01 0.28 2.28
CA LYS A 37 0.07 1.26 2.27
C LYS A 37 0.23 1.85 0.88
N GLN A 38 0.91 2.99 0.80
CA GLN A 38 1.36 3.55 -0.48
C GLN A 38 2.85 3.25 -0.62
N ILE A 39 3.26 2.74 -1.79
CA ILE A 39 4.67 2.47 -2.04
C ILE A 39 5.32 3.69 -2.68
N LEU A 40 6.49 4.06 -2.20
CA LEU A 40 7.24 5.23 -2.65
C LEU A 40 8.64 4.83 -3.04
N LYS A 41 9.10 5.32 -4.19
CA LYS A 41 10.50 5.17 -4.59
C LYS A 41 11.29 6.29 -3.92
N MET A 42 12.25 5.91 -3.10
CA MET A 42 13.06 6.86 -2.32
C MET A 42 14.48 6.91 -2.88
N PRO A 43 14.94 8.07 -3.36
CA PRO A 43 16.33 8.20 -3.80
C PRO A 43 17.31 7.92 -2.64
N PRO A 44 18.52 7.41 -2.95
CA PRO A 44 19.02 7.12 -4.28
C PRO A 44 18.60 5.77 -4.86
N THR A 45 18.28 4.74 -4.05
CA THR A 45 18.02 3.40 -4.59
C THR A 45 16.98 2.61 -3.80
N GLY A 46 16.29 3.23 -2.87
CA GLY A 46 15.40 2.50 -1.99
C GLY A 46 13.92 2.61 -2.35
N TRP A 47 13.13 1.80 -1.67
CA TRP A 47 11.67 1.85 -1.69
C TRP A 47 11.18 1.92 -0.25
N ALA A 48 10.04 2.56 -0.05
CA ALA A 48 9.44 2.70 1.27
C ALA A 48 7.93 2.54 1.21
N LEU A 49 7.33 2.27 2.35
CA LEU A 49 5.88 2.19 2.52
C LEU A 49 5.42 3.30 3.45
N GLN A 50 4.30 3.94 3.11
CA GLN A 50 3.71 4.98 3.93
C GLN A 50 2.20 4.82 3.95
N GLY A 51 1.58 5.12 5.07
CA GLY A 51 0.12 5.11 5.15
C GLY A 51 -0.38 5.03 6.57
N GLY A 52 -1.72 5.02 6.70
CA GLY A 52 -2.36 5.02 7.99
C GLY A 52 -2.12 6.34 8.71
N LEU A 53 -1.78 6.27 9.99
CA LEU A 53 -1.46 7.44 10.80
C LEU A 53 0.01 7.80 10.76
N GLU A 54 0.80 7.08 9.98
CA GLU A 54 2.24 7.30 9.88
C GLU A 54 2.53 8.54 9.07
N THR A 55 3.47 9.35 9.56
CA THR A 55 3.91 10.55 8.88
C THR A 55 5.21 10.33 8.11
N GLU A 56 5.93 9.26 8.42
CA GLU A 56 7.22 8.95 7.78
C GLU A 56 7.17 7.59 7.09
N PRO A 57 7.81 7.46 5.91
CA PRO A 57 7.90 6.18 5.23
C PRO A 57 8.74 5.17 6.02
N HIS A 58 8.38 3.92 5.89
CA HIS A 58 9.14 2.79 6.42
C HIS A 58 9.86 2.09 5.26
N ALA A 59 11.16 1.86 5.41
CA ALA A 59 11.93 1.18 4.38
C ALA A 59 11.39 -0.23 4.12
N ILE A 60 11.40 -0.63 2.85
CA ILE A 60 11.07 -2.00 2.48
C ILE A 60 12.31 -2.86 2.70
N THR A 61 12.13 -3.98 3.37
CA THR A 61 13.17 -4.95 3.65
C THR A 61 12.85 -6.28 3.00
N GLU A 62 13.77 -7.24 3.10
CA GLU A 62 13.53 -8.59 2.58
C GLU A 62 12.34 -9.29 3.25
N GLU A 63 11.98 -8.85 4.46
CA GLU A 63 10.85 -9.41 5.19
C GLU A 63 9.52 -8.79 4.79
N THR A 64 9.55 -7.70 4.04
CA THR A 64 8.33 -7.04 3.57
C THR A 64 7.71 -7.87 2.46
N GLN A 65 6.44 -8.21 2.64
CA GLN A 65 5.71 -9.00 1.64
C GLN A 65 4.58 -8.18 1.07
N ILE A 66 4.68 -7.85 -0.22
CA ILE A 66 3.62 -7.13 -0.94
C ILE A 66 2.68 -8.17 -1.52
N TRP A 67 1.40 -8.10 -1.11
CA TRP A 67 0.40 -9.07 -1.51
C TRP A 67 -0.23 -8.73 -2.86
N GLY A 68 -0.41 -7.44 -3.15
CA GLY A 68 -0.97 -7.02 -4.43
C GLY A 68 -1.05 -5.51 -4.56
N VAL A 69 -1.40 -5.05 -5.76
CA VAL A 69 -1.55 -3.63 -6.09
C VAL A 69 -3.04 -3.31 -6.19
N VAL A 70 -3.48 -2.26 -5.50
CA VAL A 70 -4.87 -1.82 -5.54
C VAL A 70 -5.11 -1.06 -6.83
N LYS A 71 -6.06 -1.54 -7.64
CA LYS A 71 -6.39 -0.94 -8.93
C LYS A 71 -7.61 -0.02 -8.85
N TRP A 72 -8.59 -0.37 -8.02
CA TRP A 72 -9.83 0.38 -7.89
C TRP A 72 -10.26 0.41 -6.44
N VAL A 73 -10.86 1.53 -6.05
CA VAL A 73 -11.52 1.69 -4.77
C VAL A 73 -12.99 1.99 -5.06
N LEU A 74 -13.89 1.18 -4.54
CA LEU A 74 -15.32 1.33 -4.75
C LEU A 74 -15.96 1.80 -3.45
N HIS A 75 -16.52 3.00 -3.48
CA HIS A 75 -17.20 3.58 -2.33
C HIS A 75 -18.66 3.16 -2.31
N LYS A 76 -19.13 2.80 -1.14
CA LYS A 76 -20.54 2.54 -0.94
C LYS A 76 -21.28 3.86 -0.76
N VAL A 77 -22.42 3.97 -1.43
CA VAL A 77 -23.29 5.15 -1.28
C VAL A 77 -24.04 5.12 0.04
#